data_d6812740e2d6f21a14b1ca1807bc38a5
#
_entry.id   d6812740e2d6f21a14b1ca1807bc38a5
#
_cell.length_a   1.000
_cell.length_b   1.000
_cell.length_c   1.000
_cell.angle_alpha   90.00
_cell.angle_beta   90.00
_cell.angle_gamma   90.00
#
_symmetry.space_group_name_H-M   'P 1'
#
loop_
_entity.id
_entity.type
_entity.pdbx_description
1 polymer ?
#
loop_
_entity_poly.entity_id
_entity_poly.type
_entity_poly.pdbx_seq_one_letter_code
_entity_poly.pdbx_strand_id
1 'polypeptide(L)'
;MNAGATSVRKRSAGNFVLCDQGLEMMRGAMAAAKKINSKMLWTPHLGSLALAHARAGQAEAALHLLSEALAAVEDMGERMFEAELHRIIGDVLLSVQRQGEAQVEFTRAIAIARQQQAKSWQLRAAISLARLWRDQGKMVEARELLAPVYGWFTEGFDTRDLKDAKALLEGLA
;
A
#
# COMPACT_ATOMS: atom_id res chain seq x y z
N MET A 1 -2.69 18.93 -37.37
CA MET A 1 -2.95 17.75 -36.58
C MET A 1 -2.22 17.85 -35.23
N ASN A 2 -2.81 18.51 -34.21
CA ASN A 2 -2.12 18.65 -32.90
C ASN A 2 -3.09 18.86 -31.73
N ALA A 3 -4.30 18.28 -31.80
CA ALA A 3 -5.32 18.41 -30.74
C ALA A 3 -5.19 17.35 -29.63
N GLY A 4 -4.47 16.26 -29.87
CA GLY A 4 -4.34 15.15 -28.89
C GLY A 4 -3.34 15.41 -27.75
N ALA A 5 -2.24 16.08 -28.05
CA ALA A 5 -1.15 16.34 -27.09
C ALA A 5 -1.54 17.35 -25.99
N THR A 6 -2.43 18.30 -26.30
CA THR A 6 -2.87 19.35 -25.36
C THR A 6 -3.87 18.81 -24.32
N SER A 7 -4.69 17.82 -24.68
CA SER A 7 -5.70 17.23 -23.79
C SER A 7 -5.08 16.32 -22.74
N VAL A 8 -4.05 15.56 -23.09
CA VAL A 8 -3.32 14.67 -22.14
C VAL A 8 -2.52 15.50 -21.13
N ARG A 9 -1.87 16.59 -21.59
CA ARG A 9 -1.10 17.50 -20.73
C ARG A 9 -1.99 18.25 -19.72
N LYS A 10 -3.19 18.68 -20.12
CA LYS A 10 -4.15 19.35 -19.22
C LYS A 10 -4.72 18.42 -18.15
N ARG A 11 -4.99 17.14 -18.48
CA ARG A 11 -5.47 16.15 -17.50
C ARG A 11 -4.39 15.80 -16.48
N SER A 12 -3.13 15.68 -16.88
CA SER A 12 -2.02 15.42 -15.97
C SER A 12 -1.78 16.60 -15.01
N ALA A 13 -1.83 17.84 -15.50
CA ALA A 13 -1.66 19.03 -14.65
C ALA A 13 -2.80 19.22 -13.64
N GLY A 14 -4.05 18.96 -14.03
CA GLY A 14 -5.22 19.04 -13.12
C GLY A 14 -5.15 17.98 -11.99
N ASN A 15 -4.73 16.77 -12.32
CA ASN A 15 -4.54 15.71 -11.30
C ASN A 15 -3.37 16.02 -10.36
N PHE A 16 -2.34 16.73 -10.82
CA PHE A 16 -1.20 17.13 -9.99
C PHE A 16 -1.61 18.18 -8.96
N VAL A 17 -2.36 19.20 -9.37
CA VAL A 17 -2.86 20.27 -8.48
C VAL A 17 -3.80 19.70 -7.40
N LEU A 18 -4.70 18.79 -7.77
CA LEU A 18 -5.59 18.12 -6.80
C LEU A 18 -4.82 17.24 -5.81
N CYS A 19 -3.71 16.63 -6.24
CA CYS A 19 -2.84 15.84 -5.39
C CYS A 19 -2.12 16.72 -4.36
N ASP A 20 -1.59 17.86 -4.76
CA ASP A 20 -0.89 18.80 -3.88
C ASP A 20 -1.83 19.41 -2.85
N GLN A 21 -3.03 19.83 -3.25
CA GLN A 21 -4.05 20.31 -2.30
C GLN A 21 -4.46 19.25 -1.30
N GLY A 22 -4.65 18.01 -1.74
CA GLY A 22 -4.94 16.87 -0.85
C GLY A 22 -3.82 16.63 0.17
N LEU A 23 -2.57 16.69 -0.26
CA LEU A 23 -1.40 16.56 0.61
C LEU A 23 -1.34 17.68 1.66
N GLU A 24 -1.60 18.92 1.27
CA GLU A 24 -1.63 20.06 2.21
C GLU A 24 -2.74 19.92 3.24
N MET A 25 -3.94 19.50 2.83
CA MET A 25 -5.05 19.23 3.75
C MET A 25 -4.72 18.12 4.76
N MET A 26 -4.12 17.02 4.30
CA MET A 26 -3.70 15.92 5.18
C MET A 26 -2.61 16.36 6.17
N ARG A 27 -1.61 17.12 5.72
CA ARG A 27 -0.58 17.69 6.59
C ARG A 27 -1.18 18.64 7.65
N GLY A 28 -2.12 19.49 7.25
CA GLY A 28 -2.83 20.40 8.15
C GLY A 28 -3.62 19.65 9.22
N ALA A 29 -4.35 18.61 8.84
CA ALA A 29 -5.10 17.77 9.76
C ALA A 29 -4.18 17.06 10.76
N MET A 30 -3.05 16.52 10.30
CA MET A 30 -2.07 15.88 11.18
C MET A 30 -1.41 16.88 12.13
N ALA A 31 -1.07 18.08 11.67
CA ALA A 31 -0.54 19.13 12.54
C ALA A 31 -1.54 19.55 13.61
N ALA A 32 -2.83 19.61 13.29
CA ALA A 32 -3.90 19.87 14.26
C ALA A 32 -4.04 18.73 15.27
N ALA A 33 -4.04 17.47 14.83
CA ALA A 33 -4.09 16.30 15.71
C ALA A 33 -2.89 16.27 16.69
N LYS A 34 -1.69 16.63 16.22
CA LYS A 34 -0.50 16.74 17.06
C LYS A 34 -0.64 17.81 18.14
N LYS A 35 -1.24 18.97 17.82
CA LYS A 35 -1.47 20.07 18.79
C LYS A 35 -2.39 19.66 19.95
N ILE A 36 -3.39 18.83 19.70
CA ILE A 36 -4.31 18.33 20.73
C ILE A 36 -3.85 17.01 21.35
N ASN A 37 -2.61 16.60 21.06
CA ASN A 37 -2.01 15.34 21.53
C ASN A 37 -2.90 14.09 21.24
N SER A 38 -3.65 14.12 20.15
CA SER A 38 -4.45 12.98 19.70
C SER A 38 -3.55 11.97 19.01
N LYS A 39 -3.30 10.86 19.68
CA LYS A 39 -2.54 9.73 19.10
C LYS A 39 -3.43 8.71 18.39
N MET A 40 -4.74 8.84 18.51
CA MET A 40 -5.70 7.91 17.92
C MET A 40 -5.56 7.87 16.39
N LEU A 41 -5.39 6.67 15.84
CA LEU A 41 -5.24 6.44 14.41
C LEU A 41 -4.04 7.17 13.76
N TRP A 42 -3.01 7.50 14.54
CA TRP A 42 -1.82 8.20 14.03
C TRP A 42 -1.12 7.40 12.93
N THR A 43 -0.90 6.10 13.16
CA THR A 43 -0.22 5.21 12.21
C THR A 43 -0.93 5.06 10.86
N PRO A 44 -2.27 4.85 10.77
CA PRO A 44 -2.96 4.80 9.48
C PRO A 44 -3.00 6.16 8.77
N HIS A 45 -3.00 7.28 9.50
CA HIS A 45 -2.92 8.61 8.88
C HIS A 45 -1.56 8.85 8.23
N LEU A 46 -0.45 8.48 8.90
CA LEU A 46 0.89 8.51 8.32
C LEU A 46 0.99 7.61 7.09
N GLY A 47 0.45 6.39 7.14
CA GLY A 47 0.39 5.49 6.01
C GLY A 47 -0.39 6.07 4.82
N SER A 48 -1.52 6.72 5.08
CA SER A 48 -2.33 7.37 4.04
C SER A 48 -1.60 8.56 3.41
N LEU A 49 -0.92 9.38 4.21
CA LEU A 49 -0.11 10.50 3.73
C LEU A 49 1.08 10.00 2.91
N ALA A 50 1.74 8.93 3.33
CA ALA A 50 2.83 8.30 2.59
C ALA A 50 2.36 7.79 1.21
N LEU A 51 1.18 7.16 1.13
CA LEU A 51 0.59 6.75 -0.14
C LEU A 51 0.32 7.93 -1.07
N ALA A 52 -0.14 9.06 -0.52
CA ALA A 52 -0.37 10.27 -1.30
C ALA A 52 0.96 10.84 -1.84
N HIS A 53 2.04 10.87 -1.03
CA HIS A 53 3.38 11.24 -1.46
C HIS A 53 3.92 10.30 -2.55
N ALA A 54 3.75 8.99 -2.37
CA ALA A 54 4.19 8.00 -3.36
C ALA A 54 3.50 8.21 -4.72
N ARG A 55 2.17 8.47 -4.71
CA ARG A 55 1.41 8.78 -5.94
C ARG A 55 1.84 10.09 -6.61
N ALA A 56 2.35 11.04 -5.83
CA ALA A 56 2.95 12.28 -6.34
C ALA A 56 4.40 12.09 -6.83
N GLY A 57 4.94 10.87 -6.85
CA GLY A 57 6.33 10.58 -7.24
C GLY A 57 7.37 10.95 -6.20
N GLN A 58 6.96 11.22 -4.95
CA GLN A 58 7.81 11.63 -3.84
C GLN A 58 8.15 10.44 -2.95
N ALA A 59 8.81 9.43 -3.50
CA ALA A 59 9.07 8.16 -2.83
C ALA A 59 9.89 8.30 -1.54
N GLU A 60 10.92 9.14 -1.52
CA GLU A 60 11.73 9.37 -0.31
C GLU A 60 10.91 9.98 0.83
N ALA A 61 10.05 10.96 0.54
CA ALA A 61 9.15 11.53 1.53
C ALA A 61 8.14 10.49 2.05
N ALA A 62 7.65 9.61 1.17
CA ALA A 62 6.77 8.50 1.56
C ALA A 62 7.48 7.52 2.49
N LEU A 63 8.70 7.10 2.17
CA LEU A 63 9.50 6.19 2.99
C LEU A 63 9.83 6.79 4.35
N HIS A 64 10.14 8.09 4.41
CA HIS A 64 10.36 8.79 5.68
C HIS A 64 9.11 8.75 6.58
N LEU A 65 7.94 9.08 6.05
CA LEU A 65 6.67 9.02 6.79
C LEU A 65 6.32 7.61 7.27
N LEU A 66 6.64 6.58 6.47
CA LEU A 66 6.42 5.19 6.83
C LEU A 66 7.38 4.74 7.94
N SER A 67 8.63 5.24 7.94
CA SER A 67 9.57 5.04 9.03
C SER A 67 9.06 5.68 10.34
N GLU A 68 8.53 6.91 10.28
CA GLU A 68 7.90 7.55 11.44
C GLU A 68 6.68 6.75 11.93
N ALA A 69 5.87 6.22 11.00
CA ALA A 69 4.71 5.39 11.35
C ALA A 69 5.11 4.11 12.08
N LEU A 70 6.16 3.42 11.61
CA LEU A 70 6.68 2.22 12.27
C LEU A 70 7.29 2.53 13.65
N ALA A 71 8.01 3.64 13.78
CA ALA A 71 8.52 4.09 15.08
C ALA A 71 7.36 4.37 16.07
N ALA A 72 6.26 4.95 15.57
CA ALA A 72 5.07 5.19 16.39
C ALA A 72 4.36 3.87 16.79
N VAL A 73 4.37 2.84 15.93
CA VAL A 73 3.88 1.48 16.28
C VAL A 73 4.63 0.92 17.48
N GLU A 74 5.96 1.01 17.48
CA GLU A 74 6.80 0.54 18.58
C GLU A 74 6.58 1.34 19.87
N ASP A 75 6.53 2.68 19.76
CA ASP A 75 6.36 3.58 20.92
C ASP A 75 4.97 3.46 21.57
N MET A 76 3.92 3.33 20.76
CA MET A 76 2.54 3.30 21.25
C MET A 76 1.99 1.88 21.48
N GLY A 77 2.65 0.86 20.93
CA GLY A 77 2.16 -0.51 20.97
C GLY A 77 0.94 -0.79 20.08
N GLU A 78 0.54 0.16 19.22
CA GLU A 78 -0.61 0.01 18.31
C GLU A 78 -0.23 -0.72 17.02
N ARG A 79 -0.15 -2.04 17.09
CA ARG A 79 0.36 -2.89 16.00
C ARG A 79 -0.67 -3.23 14.92
N MET A 80 -1.92 -2.80 15.06
CA MET A 80 -3.02 -3.22 14.17
C MET A 80 -2.74 -2.91 12.68
N PHE A 81 -2.08 -1.78 12.39
CA PHE A 81 -1.77 -1.35 11.02
C PHE A 81 -0.35 -1.73 10.55
N GLU A 82 0.45 -2.37 11.38
CA GLU A 82 1.86 -2.67 11.11
C GLU A 82 2.04 -3.47 9.80
N ALA A 83 1.23 -4.49 9.59
CA ALA A 83 1.25 -5.28 8.35
C ALA A 83 0.98 -4.43 7.11
N GLU A 84 0.02 -3.51 7.18
CA GLU A 84 -0.31 -2.63 6.06
C GLU A 84 0.79 -1.58 5.81
N LEU A 85 1.44 -1.07 6.85
CA LEU A 85 2.59 -0.17 6.69
C LEU A 85 3.72 -0.85 5.91
N HIS A 86 4.09 -2.08 6.28
CA HIS A 86 5.09 -2.86 5.55
C HIS A 86 4.67 -3.12 4.09
N ARG A 87 3.39 -3.43 3.84
CA ARG A 87 2.89 -3.55 2.47
C ARG A 87 3.03 -2.24 1.67
N ILE A 88 2.71 -1.10 2.27
CA ILE A 88 2.85 0.21 1.62
C ILE A 88 4.32 0.53 1.34
N ILE A 89 5.24 0.21 2.27
CA ILE A 89 6.68 0.35 2.04
C ILE A 89 7.10 -0.45 0.80
N GLY A 90 6.64 -1.70 0.70
CA GLY A 90 6.90 -2.54 -0.46
C GLY A 90 6.39 -1.92 -1.77
N ASP A 91 5.17 -1.37 -1.79
CA ASP A 91 4.62 -0.70 -2.97
C ASP A 91 5.44 0.54 -3.36
N VAL A 92 5.90 1.34 -2.38
CA VAL A 92 6.76 2.51 -2.62
C VAL A 92 8.11 2.09 -3.18
N LEU A 93 8.73 1.05 -2.62
CA LEU A 93 10.01 0.51 -3.10
C LEU A 93 9.91 -0.02 -4.53
N LEU A 94 8.78 -0.65 -4.90
CA LEU A 94 8.53 -1.05 -6.29
C LEU A 94 8.46 0.15 -7.23
N SER A 95 7.87 1.25 -6.81
CA SER A 95 7.76 2.46 -7.64
C SER A 95 9.13 3.06 -8.02
N VAL A 96 10.16 2.76 -7.23
CA VAL A 96 11.57 3.18 -7.46
C VAL A 96 12.48 2.00 -7.85
N GLN A 97 11.89 0.92 -8.37
CA GLN A 97 12.60 -0.26 -8.91
C GLN A 97 13.44 -1.05 -7.89
N ARG A 98 13.21 -0.90 -6.59
CA ARG A 98 13.88 -1.63 -5.51
C ARG A 98 13.16 -2.96 -5.20
N GLN A 99 13.05 -3.83 -6.20
CA GLN A 99 12.22 -5.06 -6.14
C GLN A 99 12.63 -6.03 -5.03
N GLY A 100 13.93 -6.21 -4.79
CA GLY A 100 14.42 -7.12 -3.75
C GLY A 100 13.97 -6.69 -2.35
N GLU A 101 14.07 -5.40 -2.05
CA GLU A 101 13.64 -4.82 -0.78
C GLU A 101 12.11 -4.84 -0.65
N ALA A 102 11.39 -4.56 -1.74
CA ALA A 102 9.94 -4.66 -1.77
C ALA A 102 9.45 -6.08 -1.44
N GLN A 103 10.12 -7.11 -1.98
CA GLN A 103 9.80 -8.50 -1.65
C GLN A 103 9.98 -8.80 -0.16
N VAL A 104 11.05 -8.29 0.46
CA VAL A 104 11.29 -8.45 1.92
C VAL A 104 10.14 -7.83 2.71
N GLU A 105 9.75 -6.61 2.35
CA GLU A 105 8.67 -5.88 3.03
C GLU A 105 7.31 -6.56 2.88
N PHE A 106 6.95 -7.06 1.69
CA PHE A 106 5.72 -7.83 1.50
C PHE A 106 5.72 -9.14 2.31
N THR A 107 6.86 -9.84 2.34
CA THR A 107 7.00 -11.08 3.13
C THR A 107 6.81 -10.78 4.62
N ARG A 108 7.38 -9.68 5.11
CA ARG A 108 7.22 -9.22 6.49
C ARG A 108 5.76 -8.87 6.79
N ALA A 109 5.10 -8.13 5.90
CA ALA A 109 3.68 -7.80 6.02
C ALA A 109 2.80 -9.06 6.15
N ILE A 110 3.05 -10.09 5.34
CA ILE A 110 2.33 -11.36 5.41
C ILE A 110 2.58 -12.07 6.75
N ALA A 111 3.82 -12.09 7.24
CA ALA A 111 4.16 -12.72 8.49
C ALA A 111 3.45 -12.04 9.69
N ILE A 112 3.49 -10.72 9.74
CA ILE A 112 2.81 -9.93 10.77
C ILE A 112 1.29 -10.15 10.70
N ALA A 113 0.68 -10.06 9.52
CA ALA A 113 -0.75 -10.27 9.35
C ALA A 113 -1.19 -11.68 9.77
N ARG A 114 -0.36 -12.71 9.51
CA ARG A 114 -0.60 -14.09 10.00
C ARG A 114 -0.57 -14.15 11.52
N GLN A 115 0.43 -13.56 12.14
CA GLN A 115 0.56 -13.52 13.61
C GLN A 115 -0.64 -12.80 14.24
N GLN A 116 -1.11 -11.73 13.65
CA GLN A 116 -2.27 -10.96 14.09
C GLN A 116 -3.61 -11.61 13.71
N GLN A 117 -3.62 -12.70 12.96
CA GLN A 117 -4.82 -13.34 12.38
C GLN A 117 -5.65 -12.36 11.51
N ALA A 118 -5.01 -11.33 10.98
CA ALA A 118 -5.61 -10.25 10.19
C ALA A 118 -5.73 -10.65 8.71
N LYS A 119 -6.73 -11.47 8.38
CA LYS A 119 -6.89 -12.10 7.06
C LYS A 119 -6.97 -11.09 5.91
N SER A 120 -7.61 -9.95 6.10
CA SER A 120 -7.69 -8.91 5.08
C SER A 120 -6.31 -8.29 4.78
N TRP A 121 -5.50 -8.01 5.80
CA TRP A 121 -4.13 -7.53 5.62
C TRP A 121 -3.24 -8.60 4.98
N GLN A 122 -3.41 -9.88 5.39
CA GLN A 122 -2.69 -11.00 4.79
C GLN A 122 -3.01 -11.12 3.29
N LEU A 123 -4.28 -10.99 2.89
CA LEU A 123 -4.72 -11.04 1.50
C LEU A 123 -4.08 -9.91 0.68
N ARG A 124 -4.15 -8.67 1.17
CA ARG A 124 -3.58 -7.50 0.47
C ARG A 124 -2.07 -7.63 0.27
N ALA A 125 -1.34 -8.05 1.29
CA ALA A 125 0.09 -8.27 1.19
C ALA A 125 0.44 -9.44 0.25
N ALA A 126 -0.34 -10.53 0.28
CA ALA A 126 -0.18 -11.65 -0.63
C ALA A 126 -0.46 -11.26 -2.09
N ILE A 127 -1.46 -10.40 -2.35
CA ILE A 127 -1.72 -9.86 -3.69
C ILE A 127 -0.51 -9.05 -4.20
N SER A 128 0.05 -8.15 -3.37
CA SER A 128 1.21 -7.34 -3.75
C SER A 128 2.42 -8.20 -4.09
N LEU A 129 2.73 -9.20 -3.26
CA LEU A 129 3.84 -10.12 -3.50
C LEU A 129 3.61 -11.04 -4.72
N ALA A 130 2.39 -11.55 -4.87
CA ALA A 130 2.05 -12.39 -6.03
C ALA A 130 2.13 -11.61 -7.36
N ARG A 131 1.76 -10.33 -7.38
CA ARG A 131 1.96 -9.45 -8.55
C ARG A 131 3.44 -9.29 -8.87
N LEU A 132 4.28 -9.02 -7.87
CA LEU A 132 5.73 -8.93 -8.05
C LEU A 132 6.31 -10.22 -8.62
N TRP A 133 5.91 -11.38 -8.06
CA TRP A 133 6.39 -12.68 -8.53
C TRP A 133 5.90 -13.02 -9.94
N ARG A 134 4.63 -12.72 -10.27
CA ARG A 134 4.11 -12.84 -11.63
C ARG A 134 4.96 -12.03 -12.62
N ASP A 135 5.27 -10.78 -12.29
CA ASP A 135 6.04 -9.88 -13.16
C ASP A 135 7.51 -10.33 -13.30
N GLN A 136 8.00 -11.17 -12.37
CA GLN A 136 9.29 -11.86 -12.43
C GLN A 136 9.21 -13.23 -13.14
N GLY A 137 8.05 -13.64 -13.64
CA GLY A 137 7.84 -14.96 -14.28
C GLY A 137 7.66 -16.13 -13.31
N LYS A 138 7.56 -15.88 -12.01
CA LYS A 138 7.36 -16.88 -10.93
C LYS A 138 5.86 -17.15 -10.74
N MET A 139 5.22 -17.72 -11.76
CA MET A 139 3.76 -17.89 -11.79
C MET A 139 3.28 -18.92 -10.77
N VAL A 140 4.02 -20.02 -10.62
CA VAL A 140 3.67 -21.12 -9.70
C VAL A 140 3.73 -20.63 -8.26
N GLU A 141 4.84 -20.01 -7.87
CA GLU A 141 5.05 -19.48 -6.52
C GLU A 141 4.01 -18.41 -6.17
N ALA A 142 3.67 -17.54 -7.14
CA ALA A 142 2.64 -16.52 -6.94
C ALA A 142 1.27 -17.15 -6.67
N ARG A 143 0.92 -18.22 -7.41
CA ARG A 143 -0.32 -18.97 -7.22
C ARG A 143 -0.35 -19.71 -5.89
N GLU A 144 0.72 -20.41 -5.55
CA GLU A 144 0.86 -21.17 -4.28
C GLU A 144 0.77 -20.25 -3.06
N LEU A 145 1.25 -19.02 -3.16
CA LEU A 145 1.12 -18.02 -2.11
C LEU A 145 -0.32 -17.52 -1.97
N LEU A 146 -0.97 -17.15 -3.08
CA LEU A 146 -2.23 -16.41 -3.06
C LEU A 146 -3.45 -17.33 -2.91
N ALA A 147 -3.48 -18.50 -3.55
CA ALA A 147 -4.65 -19.35 -3.59
C ALA A 147 -5.12 -19.82 -2.20
N PRO A 148 -4.25 -20.24 -1.27
CA PRO A 148 -4.68 -20.62 0.08
C PRO A 148 -5.24 -19.45 0.89
N VAL A 149 -4.70 -18.24 0.69
CA VAL A 149 -5.18 -17.04 1.38
C VAL A 149 -6.55 -16.62 0.86
N TYR A 150 -6.74 -16.65 -0.45
CA TYR A 150 -8.03 -16.37 -1.09
C TYR A 150 -9.09 -17.41 -0.70
N GLY A 151 -8.74 -18.71 -0.72
CA GLY A 151 -9.64 -19.82 -0.40
C GLY A 151 -10.11 -19.86 1.07
N TRP A 152 -9.51 -19.07 1.96
CA TRP A 152 -9.98 -18.93 3.34
C TRP A 152 -11.29 -18.15 3.44
N PHE A 153 -11.56 -17.23 2.48
CA PHE A 153 -12.76 -16.39 2.51
C PHE A 153 -13.97 -17.17 2.00
N THR A 154 -15.08 -17.07 2.74
CA THR A 154 -16.38 -17.69 2.40
C THR A 154 -17.43 -16.67 1.97
N GLU A 155 -17.16 -15.38 2.18
CA GLU A 155 -18.06 -14.26 1.86
C GLU A 155 -17.26 -13.01 1.46
N GLY A 156 -17.94 -11.91 1.11
CA GLY A 156 -17.31 -10.63 0.76
C GLY A 156 -16.66 -10.61 -0.62
N PHE A 157 -17.03 -11.53 -1.52
CA PHE A 157 -16.44 -11.64 -2.88
C PHE A 157 -16.77 -10.44 -3.79
N ASP A 158 -17.61 -9.54 -3.36
CA ASP A 158 -17.90 -8.26 -4.00
C ASP A 158 -16.92 -7.14 -3.60
N THR A 159 -16.09 -7.36 -2.57
CA THR A 159 -15.05 -6.43 -2.16
C THR A 159 -13.95 -6.33 -3.21
N ARG A 160 -13.29 -5.16 -3.24
CA ARG A 160 -12.20 -4.89 -4.19
C ARG A 160 -11.05 -5.89 -4.05
N ASP A 161 -10.62 -6.14 -2.81
CA ASP A 161 -9.46 -6.99 -2.55
C ASP A 161 -9.69 -8.45 -3.01
N LEU A 162 -10.90 -9.00 -2.79
CA LEU A 162 -11.23 -10.34 -3.25
C LEU A 162 -11.43 -10.42 -4.77
N LYS A 163 -11.96 -9.37 -5.40
CA LYS A 163 -12.01 -9.28 -6.88
C LYS A 163 -10.62 -9.22 -7.49
N ASP A 164 -9.74 -8.40 -6.91
CA ASP A 164 -8.34 -8.27 -7.36
C ASP A 164 -7.58 -9.59 -7.21
N ALA A 165 -7.78 -10.31 -6.09
CA ALA A 165 -7.17 -11.62 -5.86
C ALA A 165 -7.66 -12.66 -6.86
N LYS A 166 -8.97 -12.72 -7.12
CA LYS A 166 -9.57 -13.63 -8.10
C LYS A 166 -9.00 -13.39 -9.50
N ALA A 167 -9.03 -12.14 -9.96
CA ALA A 167 -8.51 -11.77 -11.28
C ALA A 167 -7.01 -12.12 -11.43
N LEU A 168 -6.22 -11.92 -10.35
CA LEU A 168 -4.81 -12.31 -10.35
C LEU A 168 -4.65 -13.83 -10.46
N LEU A 169 -5.40 -14.62 -9.68
CA LEU A 169 -5.37 -16.09 -9.73
C LEU A 169 -5.77 -16.66 -11.09
N GLU A 170 -6.75 -16.05 -11.75
CA GLU A 170 -7.16 -16.42 -13.12
C GLU A 170 -6.03 -16.16 -14.12
N GLY A 171 -5.25 -15.09 -13.94
CA GLY A 171 -4.09 -14.78 -14.78
C GLY A 171 -2.82 -15.57 -14.44
N LEU A 172 -2.81 -16.37 -13.36
CA LEU A 172 -1.73 -17.25 -12.94
C LEU A 172 -1.99 -18.72 -13.29
N ALA A 173 -3.06 -19.00 -14.04
CA ALA A 173 -3.48 -20.34 -14.41
C ALA A 173 -2.67 -20.92 -15.60
#